data_d20fc7d8d39338b7a2794afdad82f39c
#
_entry.id   d20fc7d8d39338b7a2794afdad82f39c
#
_cell.length_a   1.000
_cell.length_b   1.000
_cell.length_c   1.000
_cell.angle_alpha   90.00
_cell.angle_beta   90.00
_cell.angle_gamma   90.00
#
_symmetry.space_group_name_H-M   'P 1'
#
loop_
_entity.id
_entity.type
_entity.pdbx_description
1 polymer ?
#
loop_
_entity_poly.entity_id
_entity_poly.type
_entity_poly.pdbx_seq_one_letter_code
_entity_poly.pdbx_strand_id
1 'polypeptide(L)'
;GACLQRISGMGVGLIAAPVLSLLLGPVDGILLVNLLAVINAATNTWGMRADVDWKKLAPIALALVIGVVPGTWVVANAPTNVLLVLVGALLLLALSVVTLGKRYVPRVEGVVPAALSGVIGGFMNTLAGVAGPAITVYAEAARWPQRVYAATLQPIFLVAGTLSFTVKVVAGAADVTGIEPALWVATLAALAVGIGAGKRLAPRVPSTTAHKIALGLAFAGGATALVRGLI
;
A
#
# COMPACT_ATOMS: atom_id res chain seq x y z
N GLY A 1 5.52 4.42 9.63
CA GLY A 1 5.12 4.34 8.20
C GLY A 1 5.02 5.72 7.56
N ALA A 2 4.12 6.59 8.02
CA ALA A 2 3.86 7.90 7.40
C ALA A 2 5.09 8.82 7.30
N CYS A 3 5.90 8.88 8.35
CA CYS A 3 7.17 9.63 8.33
C CYS A 3 8.11 9.11 7.23
N LEU A 4 8.31 7.80 7.15
CA LEU A 4 9.17 7.18 6.14
C LEU A 4 8.59 7.32 4.73
N GLN A 5 7.27 7.23 4.57
CA GLN A 5 6.62 7.48 3.27
C GLN A 5 6.88 8.90 2.77
N ARG A 6 6.85 9.89 3.67
CA ARG A 6 7.13 11.30 3.31
C ARG A 6 8.56 11.50 2.79
N ILE A 7 9.52 10.73 3.31
CA ILE A 7 10.95 10.86 2.97
C ILE A 7 11.32 9.97 1.78
N SER A 8 10.84 8.73 1.75
CA SER A 8 11.22 7.71 0.74
C SER A 8 10.21 7.49 -0.38
N GLY A 9 9.00 8.04 -0.26
CA GLY A 9 7.90 7.84 -1.23
C GLY A 9 7.10 6.54 -1.03
N MET A 10 7.60 5.61 -0.24
CA MET A 10 6.91 4.33 0.06
C MET A 10 6.96 4.08 1.57
N GLY A 11 5.89 3.64 2.18
CA GLY A 11 6.05 3.33 3.59
C GLY A 11 4.83 3.04 4.43
N VAL A 12 3.69 3.72 4.30
CA VAL A 12 2.58 3.46 5.25
C VAL A 12 2.16 2.00 5.15
N GLY A 13 1.77 1.51 3.98
CA GLY A 13 1.35 0.12 3.80
C GLY A 13 2.45 -0.89 4.13
N LEU A 14 3.67 -0.67 3.62
CA LEU A 14 4.78 -1.61 3.82
C LEU A 14 5.15 -1.83 5.30
N ILE A 15 4.99 -0.82 6.15
CA ILE A 15 5.35 -0.90 7.56
C ILE A 15 4.12 -1.13 8.44
N ALA A 16 3.03 -0.43 8.17
CA ALA A 16 1.84 -0.52 9.00
C ALA A 16 1.10 -1.86 8.79
N ALA A 17 1.10 -2.40 7.56
CA ALA A 17 0.39 -3.64 7.27
C ALA A 17 0.89 -4.82 8.12
N PRO A 18 2.17 -5.19 8.14
CA PRO A 18 2.60 -6.31 8.97
C PRO A 18 2.41 -6.04 10.46
N VAL A 19 2.67 -4.82 10.93
CA VAL A 19 2.53 -4.47 12.35
C VAL A 19 1.08 -4.57 12.80
N LEU A 20 0.16 -3.93 12.08
CA LEU A 20 -1.26 -3.94 12.46
C LEU A 20 -1.89 -5.32 12.24
N SER A 21 -1.48 -6.06 11.19
CA SER A 21 -1.97 -7.43 10.99
C SER A 21 -1.53 -8.39 12.08
N LEU A 22 -0.33 -8.21 12.64
CA LEU A 22 0.19 -9.02 13.73
C LEU A 22 -0.45 -8.67 15.08
N LEU A 23 -0.85 -7.42 15.29
CA LEU A 23 -1.45 -6.93 16.54
C LEU A 23 -2.97 -7.13 16.59
N LEU A 24 -3.66 -6.88 15.48
CA LEU A 24 -5.13 -6.82 15.41
C LEU A 24 -5.73 -7.95 14.57
N GLY A 25 -4.88 -8.77 13.98
CA GLY A 25 -5.30 -9.71 12.94
C GLY A 25 -5.26 -9.11 11.54
N PRO A 26 -5.22 -9.96 10.50
CA PRO A 26 -5.04 -9.51 9.12
C PRO A 26 -6.22 -8.70 8.59
N VAL A 27 -7.44 -8.98 9.01
CA VAL A 27 -8.64 -8.28 8.51
C VAL A 27 -8.68 -6.85 9.02
N ASP A 28 -8.69 -6.66 10.34
CA ASP A 28 -8.80 -5.35 11.00
C ASP A 28 -7.53 -4.52 10.80
N GLY A 29 -6.37 -5.17 10.88
CA GLY A 29 -5.08 -4.53 10.64
C GLY A 29 -4.99 -3.92 9.24
N ILE A 30 -5.37 -4.66 8.19
CA ILE A 30 -5.36 -4.14 6.82
C ILE A 30 -6.49 -3.13 6.57
N LEU A 31 -7.64 -3.27 7.25
CA LEU A 31 -8.71 -2.28 7.17
C LEU A 31 -8.22 -0.90 7.66
N LEU A 32 -7.56 -0.87 8.83
CA LEU A 32 -6.94 0.35 9.36
C LEU A 32 -5.84 0.89 8.44
N VAL A 33 -4.98 0.02 7.90
CA VAL A 33 -3.95 0.43 6.94
C VAL A 33 -4.54 1.12 5.73
N ASN A 34 -5.65 0.60 5.18
CA ASN A 34 -6.31 1.21 4.03
C ASN A 34 -6.82 2.62 4.36
N LEU A 35 -7.43 2.82 5.53
CA LEU A 35 -7.87 4.16 5.97
C LEU A 35 -6.67 5.12 6.15
N LEU A 36 -5.62 4.67 6.82
CA LEU A 36 -4.41 5.47 7.01
C LEU A 36 -3.75 5.83 5.67
N ALA A 37 -3.74 4.89 4.73
CA ALA A 37 -3.23 5.11 3.38
C ALA A 37 -4.07 6.14 2.61
N VAL A 38 -5.41 6.08 2.73
CA VAL A 38 -6.33 7.05 2.11
C VAL A 38 -6.04 8.47 2.59
N ILE A 39 -5.96 8.68 3.90
CA ILE A 39 -5.72 10.01 4.50
C ILE A 39 -4.34 10.56 4.08
N ASN A 40 -3.32 9.70 4.17
CA ASN A 40 -1.96 10.08 3.79
C ASN A 40 -1.85 10.36 2.28
N ALA A 41 -2.47 9.52 1.44
CA ALA A 41 -2.49 9.70 0.00
C ALA A 41 -3.27 10.95 -0.43
N ALA A 42 -4.40 11.24 0.20
CA ALA A 42 -5.15 12.47 -0.05
C ALA A 42 -4.30 13.72 0.22
N THR A 43 -3.61 13.74 1.37
CA THR A 43 -2.72 14.85 1.74
C THR A 43 -1.57 15.02 0.72
N ASN A 44 -0.96 13.92 0.30
CA ASN A 44 0.14 13.96 -0.67
C ASN A 44 -0.35 14.31 -2.08
N THR A 45 -1.52 13.79 -2.50
CA THR A 45 -2.14 14.14 -3.80
C THR A 45 -2.37 15.64 -3.89
N TRP A 46 -2.94 16.24 -2.83
CA TRP A 46 -3.15 17.69 -2.81
C TRP A 46 -1.85 18.47 -2.97
N GLY A 47 -0.78 18.06 -2.28
CA GLY A 47 0.53 18.71 -2.36
C GLY A 47 1.26 18.55 -3.69
N MET A 48 0.97 17.47 -4.43
CA MET A 48 1.67 17.10 -5.67
C MET A 48 0.77 17.17 -6.92
N ARG A 49 -0.45 17.72 -6.81
CA ARG A 49 -1.48 17.68 -7.86
C ARG A 49 -1.04 18.25 -9.21
N ALA A 50 -0.10 19.19 -9.22
CA ALA A 50 0.41 19.79 -10.44
C ALA A 50 1.28 18.83 -11.28
N ASP A 51 1.83 17.80 -10.65
CA ASP A 51 2.72 16.82 -11.27
C ASP A 51 2.02 15.48 -11.57
N VAL A 52 0.73 15.36 -11.22
CA VAL A 52 -0.09 14.16 -11.46
C VAL A 52 -0.43 14.03 -12.93
N ASP A 53 -0.10 12.88 -13.53
CA ASP A 53 -0.56 12.51 -14.87
C ASP A 53 -1.90 11.75 -14.78
N TRP A 54 -2.99 12.51 -14.87
CA TRP A 54 -4.35 11.99 -14.79
C TRP A 54 -4.68 10.97 -15.88
N LYS A 55 -4.04 11.09 -17.07
CA LYS A 55 -4.25 10.14 -18.19
C LYS A 55 -3.64 8.77 -17.89
N LYS A 56 -2.48 8.75 -17.25
CA LYS A 56 -1.83 7.51 -16.82
C LYS A 56 -2.53 6.89 -15.61
N LEU A 57 -3.10 7.71 -14.74
CA LEU A 57 -3.86 7.25 -13.58
C LEU A 57 -5.14 6.49 -13.99
N ALA A 58 -5.90 7.01 -14.94
CA ALA A 58 -7.25 6.54 -15.24
C ALA A 58 -7.34 5.02 -15.51
N PRO A 59 -6.55 4.41 -16.43
CA PRO A 59 -6.64 2.98 -16.70
C PRO A 59 -6.26 2.12 -15.48
N ILE A 60 -5.32 2.58 -14.66
CA ILE A 60 -4.91 1.88 -13.44
C ILE A 60 -6.04 1.96 -12.41
N ALA A 61 -6.57 3.16 -12.16
CA ALA A 61 -7.60 3.39 -11.15
C ALA A 61 -8.89 2.62 -11.46
N LEU A 62 -9.32 2.58 -12.71
CA LEU A 62 -10.49 1.81 -13.13
C LEU A 62 -10.27 0.30 -12.94
N ALA A 63 -9.08 -0.19 -13.27
CA ALA A 63 -8.76 -1.61 -13.17
C ALA A 63 -8.53 -2.09 -11.73
N LEU A 64 -8.25 -1.18 -10.77
CA LEU A 64 -8.18 -1.52 -9.34
C LEU A 64 -9.45 -2.23 -8.86
N VAL A 65 -10.62 -1.81 -9.34
CA VAL A 65 -11.93 -2.41 -8.94
C VAL A 65 -11.95 -3.91 -9.24
N ILE A 66 -11.43 -4.32 -10.41
CA ILE A 66 -11.39 -5.72 -10.84
C ILE A 66 -10.53 -6.56 -9.88
N GLY A 67 -9.44 -5.99 -9.34
CA GLY A 67 -8.57 -6.67 -8.39
C GLY A 67 -9.12 -6.68 -6.96
N VAL A 68 -9.81 -5.61 -6.56
CA VAL A 68 -10.38 -5.46 -5.21
C VAL A 68 -11.46 -6.52 -4.95
N VAL A 69 -12.31 -6.81 -5.93
CA VAL A 69 -13.42 -7.78 -5.76
C VAL A 69 -12.92 -9.18 -5.36
N PRO A 70 -12.05 -9.85 -6.14
CA PRO A 70 -11.52 -11.16 -5.73
C PRO A 70 -10.67 -11.07 -4.45
N GLY A 71 -9.95 -9.96 -4.22
CA GLY A 71 -9.24 -9.74 -2.97
C GLY A 71 -10.17 -9.72 -1.77
N THR A 72 -11.31 -9.04 -1.87
CA THR A 72 -12.32 -9.01 -0.81
C THR A 72 -12.96 -10.37 -0.59
N TRP A 73 -13.21 -11.12 -1.66
CA TRP A 73 -13.72 -12.50 -1.54
C TRP A 73 -12.74 -13.39 -0.76
N VAL A 74 -11.44 -13.28 -1.02
CA VAL A 74 -10.42 -14.01 -0.26
C VAL A 74 -10.43 -13.59 1.21
N VAL A 75 -10.53 -12.28 1.51
CA VAL A 75 -10.60 -11.79 2.90
C VAL A 75 -11.81 -12.35 3.62
N ALA A 76 -12.96 -12.44 2.95
CA ALA A 76 -14.21 -12.93 3.54
C ALA A 76 -14.24 -14.44 3.81
N ASN A 77 -13.50 -15.23 3.03
CA ASN A 77 -13.61 -16.70 3.04
C ASN A 77 -12.35 -17.43 3.52
N ALA A 78 -11.20 -16.79 3.55
CA ALA A 78 -9.96 -17.43 3.96
C ALA A 78 -9.79 -17.36 5.49
N PRO A 79 -9.29 -18.43 6.12
CA PRO A 79 -8.99 -18.42 7.56
C PRO A 79 -7.80 -17.47 7.86
N THR A 80 -7.75 -17.02 9.11
CA THR A 80 -6.78 -15.99 9.56
C THR A 80 -5.31 -16.37 9.27
N ASN A 81 -4.95 -17.63 9.44
CA ASN A 81 -3.59 -18.10 9.15
C ASN A 81 -3.22 -17.98 7.67
N VAL A 82 -4.15 -18.32 6.76
CA VAL A 82 -3.96 -18.15 5.30
C VAL A 82 -3.82 -16.67 4.95
N LEU A 83 -4.63 -15.80 5.56
CA LEU A 83 -4.52 -14.36 5.35
C LEU A 83 -3.16 -13.82 5.82
N LEU A 84 -2.64 -14.28 6.97
CA LEU A 84 -1.30 -13.90 7.45
C LEU A 84 -0.20 -14.38 6.50
N VAL A 85 -0.30 -15.60 5.96
CA VAL A 85 0.62 -16.11 4.93
C VAL A 85 0.57 -15.22 3.68
N LEU A 86 -0.63 -14.87 3.21
CA LEU A 86 -0.80 -14.01 2.04
C LEU A 86 -0.24 -12.60 2.27
N VAL A 87 -0.51 -11.99 3.43
CA VAL A 87 0.07 -10.69 3.80
C VAL A 87 1.59 -10.76 3.79
N GLY A 88 2.17 -11.75 4.47
CA GLY A 88 3.63 -11.92 4.54
C GLY A 88 4.26 -12.19 3.18
N ALA A 89 3.70 -13.12 2.40
CA ALA A 89 4.20 -13.48 1.07
C ALA A 89 4.09 -12.31 0.09
N LEU A 90 2.96 -11.59 0.05
CA LEU A 90 2.77 -10.43 -0.82
C LEU A 90 3.70 -9.28 -0.44
N LEU A 91 3.96 -9.06 0.86
CA LEU A 91 4.92 -8.06 1.31
C LEU A 91 6.35 -8.43 0.90
N LEU A 92 6.77 -9.68 1.08
CA LEU A 92 8.10 -10.14 0.69
C LEU A 92 8.28 -10.11 -0.83
N LEU A 93 7.24 -10.51 -1.59
CA LEU A 93 7.21 -10.35 -3.05
C LEU A 93 7.32 -8.88 -3.44
N ALA A 94 6.57 -8.01 -2.78
CA ALA A 94 6.63 -6.57 -2.99
C ALA A 94 8.04 -6.01 -2.79
N LEU A 95 8.70 -6.41 -1.71
CA LEU A 95 10.08 -6.01 -1.42
C LEU A 95 11.06 -6.52 -2.47
N SER A 96 10.93 -7.79 -2.87
CA SER A 96 11.76 -8.39 -3.92
C SER A 96 11.63 -7.63 -5.24
N VAL A 97 10.40 -7.29 -5.63
CA VAL A 97 10.13 -6.50 -6.84
C VAL A 97 10.74 -5.11 -6.76
N VAL A 98 10.59 -4.41 -5.63
CA VAL A 98 11.13 -3.06 -5.45
C VAL A 98 12.67 -3.04 -5.41
N THR A 99 13.30 -4.08 -4.86
CA THR A 99 14.76 -4.15 -4.73
C THR A 99 15.45 -4.68 -5.97
N LEU A 100 14.89 -5.71 -6.62
CA LEU A 100 15.51 -6.42 -7.74
C LEU A 100 14.95 -5.99 -9.10
N GLY A 101 13.70 -5.51 -9.14
CA GLY A 101 12.93 -5.31 -10.38
C GLY A 101 13.52 -4.29 -11.35
N LYS A 102 14.22 -3.27 -10.86
CA LYS A 102 14.76 -2.18 -11.69
C LYS A 102 15.71 -2.63 -12.82
N ARG A 103 16.31 -3.81 -12.71
CA ARG A 103 17.40 -4.24 -13.60
C ARG A 103 16.93 -5.03 -14.84
N TYR A 104 15.72 -5.55 -14.84
CA TYR A 104 15.27 -6.55 -15.83
C TYR A 104 13.93 -6.26 -16.49
N VAL A 105 13.33 -5.08 -16.25
CA VAL A 105 11.99 -4.77 -16.78
C VAL A 105 12.11 -4.29 -18.23
N PRO A 106 11.56 -5.04 -19.22
CA PRO A 106 11.52 -4.60 -20.60
C PRO A 106 10.62 -3.36 -20.74
N ARG A 107 10.86 -2.54 -21.77
CA ARG A 107 10.00 -1.38 -22.04
C ARG A 107 8.62 -1.88 -22.50
N VAL A 108 7.61 -1.52 -21.73
CA VAL A 108 6.20 -1.85 -22.01
C VAL A 108 5.34 -0.64 -21.69
N GLU A 109 4.57 -0.20 -22.68
CA GLU A 109 3.67 0.95 -22.55
C GLU A 109 2.26 0.55 -23.01
N GLY A 110 1.25 1.33 -22.62
CA GLY A 110 -0.11 1.18 -23.11
C GLY A 110 -1.13 0.93 -22.00
N VAL A 111 -2.40 0.87 -22.42
CA VAL A 111 -3.55 0.76 -21.52
C VAL A 111 -3.63 -0.64 -20.87
N VAL A 112 -3.34 -1.70 -21.63
CA VAL A 112 -3.45 -3.07 -21.13
C VAL A 112 -2.45 -3.35 -20.00
N PRO A 113 -1.13 -3.07 -20.13
CA PRO A 113 -0.21 -3.24 -19.02
C PRO A 113 -0.52 -2.34 -17.83
N ALA A 114 -1.01 -1.12 -18.07
CA ALA A 114 -1.49 -0.22 -17.02
C ALA A 114 -2.66 -0.85 -16.24
N ALA A 115 -3.67 -1.35 -16.95
CA ALA A 115 -4.82 -2.01 -16.35
C ALA A 115 -4.41 -3.28 -15.57
N LEU A 116 -3.53 -4.12 -16.12
CA LEU A 116 -3.01 -5.30 -15.41
C LEU A 116 -2.31 -4.91 -14.10
N SER A 117 -1.51 -3.84 -14.11
CA SER A 117 -0.89 -3.33 -12.88
C SER A 117 -1.94 -2.84 -11.87
N GLY A 118 -3.04 -2.27 -12.34
CA GLY A 118 -4.19 -1.88 -11.53
C GLY A 118 -4.90 -3.08 -10.89
N VAL A 119 -5.21 -4.13 -11.70
CA VAL A 119 -5.83 -5.36 -11.17
C VAL A 119 -4.97 -6.00 -10.08
N ILE A 120 -3.68 -6.21 -10.37
CA ILE A 120 -2.74 -6.80 -9.41
C ILE A 120 -2.60 -5.89 -8.18
N GLY A 121 -2.46 -4.58 -8.39
CA GLY A 121 -2.35 -3.60 -7.32
C GLY A 121 -3.59 -3.56 -6.42
N GLY A 122 -4.79 -3.63 -6.99
CA GLY A 122 -6.06 -3.70 -6.25
C GLY A 122 -6.15 -4.96 -5.39
N PHE A 123 -5.82 -6.11 -5.96
CA PHE A 123 -5.78 -7.40 -5.24
C PHE A 123 -4.78 -7.37 -4.08
N MET A 124 -3.54 -6.98 -4.34
CA MET A 124 -2.49 -6.86 -3.32
C MET A 124 -2.85 -5.85 -2.24
N ASN A 125 -3.46 -4.72 -2.61
CA ASN A 125 -3.88 -3.70 -1.64
C ASN A 125 -4.98 -4.20 -0.71
N THR A 126 -5.90 -4.97 -1.23
CA THR A 126 -7.02 -5.52 -0.44
C THR A 126 -6.54 -6.54 0.58
N LEU A 127 -5.59 -7.40 0.20
CA LEU A 127 -5.04 -8.45 1.05
C LEU A 127 -3.95 -7.95 2.00
N ALA A 128 -3.04 -7.11 1.51
CA ALA A 128 -1.83 -6.74 2.23
C ALA A 128 -1.64 -5.22 2.43
N GLY A 129 -2.59 -4.38 2.02
CA GLY A 129 -2.46 -2.92 2.13
C GLY A 129 -1.38 -2.30 1.24
N VAL A 130 -0.94 -2.98 0.17
CA VAL A 130 0.23 -2.60 -0.63
C VAL A 130 -0.06 -2.70 -2.13
N ALA A 131 -0.52 -1.61 -2.75
CA ALA A 131 -0.70 -1.54 -4.21
C ALA A 131 0.59 -1.18 -4.97
N GLY A 132 1.51 -0.49 -4.30
CA GLY A 132 2.69 0.15 -4.89
C GLY A 132 3.54 -0.72 -5.82
N PRO A 133 3.94 -1.93 -5.43
CA PRO A 133 4.88 -2.74 -6.21
C PRO A 133 4.42 -3.07 -7.61
N ALA A 134 3.16 -3.48 -7.79
CA ALA A 134 2.60 -3.78 -9.13
C ALA A 134 2.64 -2.56 -10.04
N ILE A 135 2.27 -1.39 -9.50
CA ILE A 135 2.25 -0.14 -10.24
C ILE A 135 3.68 0.37 -10.50
N THR A 136 4.60 0.15 -9.56
CA THR A 136 6.02 0.48 -9.71
C THR A 136 6.65 -0.28 -10.88
N VAL A 137 6.39 -1.58 -11.01
CA VAL A 137 6.86 -2.39 -12.14
C VAL A 137 6.38 -1.81 -13.47
N TYR A 138 5.10 -1.47 -13.55
CA TYR A 138 4.57 -0.85 -14.76
C TYR A 138 5.19 0.52 -15.03
N ALA A 139 5.28 1.37 -14.02
CA ALA A 139 5.85 2.71 -14.18
C ALA A 139 7.33 2.68 -14.63
N GLU A 140 8.11 1.72 -14.09
CA GLU A 140 9.50 1.47 -14.52
C GLU A 140 9.54 0.94 -15.96
N ALA A 141 8.66 -0.01 -16.32
CA ALA A 141 8.53 -0.51 -17.69
C ALA A 141 8.16 0.60 -18.68
N ALA A 142 7.23 1.46 -18.30
CA ALA A 142 6.76 2.59 -19.10
C ALA A 142 7.67 3.83 -19.00
N ARG A 143 8.81 3.70 -18.31
CA ARG A 143 9.84 4.77 -18.18
C ARG A 143 9.27 6.10 -17.69
N TRP A 144 8.40 6.07 -16.68
CA TRP A 144 7.85 7.30 -16.11
C TRP A 144 8.95 8.15 -15.47
N PRO A 145 8.96 9.47 -15.71
CA PRO A 145 9.82 10.38 -14.96
C PRO A 145 9.53 10.26 -13.46
N GLN A 146 10.57 10.23 -12.63
CA GLN A 146 10.45 10.00 -11.18
C GLN A 146 9.46 10.96 -10.49
N ARG A 147 9.43 12.23 -10.92
CA ARG A 147 8.52 13.24 -10.39
C ARG A 147 7.04 12.91 -10.68
N VAL A 148 6.76 12.56 -11.95
CA VAL A 148 5.41 12.16 -12.40
C VAL A 148 4.97 10.86 -11.70
N TYR A 149 5.88 9.88 -11.61
CA TYR A 149 5.64 8.63 -10.91
C TYR A 149 5.25 8.87 -9.44
N ALA A 150 6.07 9.60 -8.69
CA ALA A 150 5.82 9.86 -7.27
C ALA A 150 4.51 10.61 -7.03
N ALA A 151 4.15 11.55 -7.91
CA ALA A 151 2.91 12.31 -7.83
C ALA A 151 1.69 11.47 -8.21
N THR A 152 1.77 10.70 -9.31
CA THR A 152 0.64 9.91 -9.83
C THR A 152 0.33 8.69 -8.95
N LEU A 153 1.32 8.17 -8.23
CA LEU A 153 1.12 7.09 -7.27
C LEU A 153 0.19 7.48 -6.11
N GLN A 154 0.18 8.75 -5.70
CA GLN A 154 -0.62 9.17 -4.55
C GLN A 154 -2.13 9.04 -4.81
N PRO A 155 -2.72 9.58 -5.88
CA PRO A 155 -4.13 9.37 -6.17
C PRO A 155 -4.47 7.90 -6.50
N ILE A 156 -3.51 7.11 -7.01
CA ILE A 156 -3.74 5.66 -7.16
C ILE A 156 -3.90 5.00 -5.78
N PHE A 157 -3.06 5.33 -4.79
CA PHE A 157 -3.20 4.83 -3.43
C PHE A 157 -4.48 5.31 -2.75
N LEU A 158 -4.90 6.55 -3.02
CA LEU A 158 -6.17 7.09 -2.54
C LEU A 158 -7.33 6.23 -3.05
N VAL A 159 -7.39 5.96 -4.34
CA VAL A 159 -8.44 5.13 -4.96
C VAL A 159 -8.35 3.69 -4.45
N ALA A 160 -7.16 3.08 -4.46
CA ALA A 160 -6.97 1.70 -4.01
C ALA A 160 -7.38 1.50 -2.55
N GLY A 161 -6.98 2.40 -1.67
CA GLY A 161 -7.33 2.35 -0.24
C GLY A 161 -8.82 2.54 -0.02
N THR A 162 -9.44 3.53 -0.68
CA THR A 162 -10.88 3.79 -0.58
C THR A 162 -11.68 2.60 -1.10
N LEU A 163 -11.35 2.06 -2.26
CA LEU A 163 -12.04 0.89 -2.82
C LEU A 163 -11.89 -0.32 -1.91
N SER A 164 -10.66 -0.64 -1.47
CA SER A 164 -10.41 -1.80 -0.61
C SER A 164 -11.14 -1.68 0.73
N PHE A 165 -11.15 -0.48 1.32
CA PHE A 165 -11.89 -0.23 2.56
C PHE A 165 -13.39 -0.39 2.34
N THR A 166 -13.96 0.34 1.38
CA THR A 166 -15.40 0.38 1.14
C THR A 166 -15.95 -0.99 0.74
N VAL A 167 -15.30 -1.67 -0.21
CA VAL A 167 -15.78 -2.97 -0.70
C VAL A 167 -15.72 -4.04 0.41
N LYS A 168 -14.68 -4.05 1.26
CA LYS A 168 -14.62 -4.98 2.41
C LYS A 168 -15.75 -4.74 3.42
N VAL A 169 -16.03 -3.49 3.73
CA VAL A 169 -17.10 -3.15 4.69
C VAL A 169 -18.48 -3.46 4.10
N VAL A 170 -18.74 -3.05 2.86
CA VAL A 170 -20.04 -3.28 2.19
C VAL A 170 -20.30 -4.78 1.94
N ALA A 171 -19.25 -5.54 1.63
CA ALA A 171 -19.37 -7.00 1.45
C ALA A 171 -19.42 -7.78 2.78
N GLY A 172 -19.35 -7.11 3.94
CA GLY A 172 -19.31 -7.77 5.24
C GLY A 172 -18.01 -8.57 5.51
N ALA A 173 -16.98 -8.34 4.72
CA ALA A 173 -15.68 -9.00 4.87
C ALA A 173 -14.82 -8.39 6.00
N ALA A 174 -15.19 -7.21 6.50
CA ALA A 174 -14.59 -6.55 7.65
C ALA A 174 -15.65 -5.73 8.38
N ASP A 175 -15.57 -5.74 9.71
CA ASP A 175 -16.49 -5.01 10.57
C ASP A 175 -15.81 -3.80 11.22
N VAL A 176 -16.31 -2.61 10.89
CA VAL A 176 -15.81 -1.34 11.44
C VAL A 176 -16.16 -1.20 12.92
N THR A 177 -17.31 -1.79 13.33
CA THR A 177 -17.83 -1.68 14.69
C THR A 177 -17.10 -2.59 15.67
N GLY A 178 -16.46 -3.66 15.20
CA GLY A 178 -15.64 -4.57 15.99
C GLY A 178 -14.30 -3.96 16.44
N ILE A 179 -13.87 -2.88 15.80
CA ILE A 179 -12.61 -2.21 16.16
C ILE A 179 -12.87 -1.17 17.24
N GLU A 180 -12.18 -1.31 18.38
CA GLU A 180 -12.32 -0.40 19.51
C GLU A 180 -12.08 1.09 19.08
N PRO A 181 -12.98 2.03 19.45
CA PRO A 181 -12.86 3.44 19.08
C PRO A 181 -11.52 4.08 19.46
N ALA A 182 -10.92 3.63 20.55
CA ALA A 182 -9.60 4.09 20.98
C ALA A 182 -8.50 3.77 19.95
N LEU A 183 -8.59 2.64 19.26
CA LEU A 183 -7.64 2.25 18.20
C LEU A 183 -7.74 3.16 16.97
N TRP A 184 -8.96 3.58 16.60
CA TRP A 184 -9.15 4.56 15.52
C TRP A 184 -8.47 5.88 15.86
N VAL A 185 -8.70 6.40 17.07
CA VAL A 185 -8.10 7.65 17.54
C VAL A 185 -6.57 7.52 17.63
N ALA A 186 -6.07 6.44 18.22
CA ALA A 186 -4.63 6.20 18.36
C ALA A 186 -3.92 6.10 17.01
N THR A 187 -4.49 5.37 16.05
CA THR A 187 -3.89 5.21 14.71
C THR A 187 -3.91 6.51 13.90
N LEU A 188 -4.99 7.29 13.99
CA LEU A 188 -5.09 8.60 13.35
C LEU A 188 -4.12 9.62 13.99
N ALA A 189 -4.00 9.63 15.32
CA ALA A 189 -3.04 10.46 16.03
C ALA A 189 -1.59 10.08 15.66
N ALA A 190 -1.28 8.78 15.61
CA ALA A 190 0.03 8.29 15.19
C ALA A 190 0.34 8.66 13.71
N LEU A 191 -0.68 8.66 12.84
CA LEU A 191 -0.55 9.13 11.46
C LEU A 191 -0.21 10.61 11.41
N ALA A 192 -0.95 11.45 12.14
CA ALA A 192 -0.73 12.91 12.19
C ALA A 192 0.66 13.25 12.71
N VAL A 193 1.08 12.61 13.81
CA VAL A 193 2.44 12.73 14.37
C VAL A 193 3.48 12.27 13.35
N GLY A 194 3.24 11.15 12.66
CA GLY A 194 4.14 10.61 11.63
C GLY A 194 4.30 11.54 10.43
N ILE A 195 3.23 12.18 9.97
CA ILE A 195 3.27 13.18 8.89
C ILE A 195 4.04 14.43 9.35
N GLY A 196 3.76 14.92 10.56
CA GLY A 196 4.44 16.08 11.14
C GLY A 196 5.95 15.84 11.35
N ALA A 197 6.31 14.68 11.89
CA ALA A 197 7.70 14.25 12.02
C ALA A 197 8.39 14.11 10.66
N GLY A 198 7.69 13.53 9.68
CA GLY A 198 8.19 13.40 8.31
C GLY A 198 8.52 14.73 7.66
N LYS A 199 7.66 15.74 7.84
CA LYS A 199 7.94 17.11 7.35
C LYS A 199 9.20 17.72 7.96
N ARG A 200 9.43 17.51 9.27
CA ARG A 200 10.59 18.05 9.99
C ARG A 200 11.88 17.28 9.69
N LEU A 201 11.80 15.97 9.49
CA LEU A 201 12.95 15.10 9.28
C LEU A 201 13.37 14.99 7.80
N ALA A 202 12.45 15.20 6.86
CA ALA A 202 12.75 15.11 5.43
C ALA A 202 13.98 15.91 4.98
N PRO A 203 14.24 17.16 5.48
CA PRO A 203 15.45 17.90 5.12
C PRO A 203 16.74 17.34 5.73
N ARG A 204 16.64 16.51 6.78
CA ARG A 204 17.78 16.02 7.58
C ARG A 204 18.14 14.57 7.31
N VAL A 205 17.22 13.79 6.80
CA VAL A 205 17.41 12.34 6.57
C VAL A 205 17.48 12.05 5.08
N PRO A 206 18.61 11.50 4.58
CA PRO A 206 18.70 11.07 3.19
C PRO A 206 17.60 10.07 2.83
N SER A 207 16.96 10.26 1.68
CA SER A 207 15.89 9.38 1.20
C SER A 207 16.34 7.92 1.09
N THR A 208 17.61 7.68 0.76
CA THR A 208 18.22 6.34 0.69
C THR A 208 18.26 5.64 2.04
N THR A 209 18.55 6.37 3.12
CA THR A 209 18.56 5.83 4.50
C THR A 209 17.13 5.49 4.93
N ALA A 210 16.19 6.42 4.74
CA ALA A 210 14.78 6.18 5.04
C ALA A 210 14.23 4.98 4.26
N HIS A 211 14.62 4.84 3.00
CA HIS A 211 14.24 3.71 2.15
C HIS A 211 14.76 2.37 2.70
N LYS A 212 16.05 2.29 3.07
CA LYS A 212 16.64 1.08 3.66
C LYS A 212 15.96 0.69 4.97
N ILE A 213 15.66 1.66 5.84
CA ILE A 213 14.93 1.42 7.09
C ILE A 213 13.53 0.89 6.80
N ALA A 214 12.81 1.50 5.85
CA ALA A 214 11.46 1.05 5.46
C ALA A 214 11.48 -0.40 4.94
N LEU A 215 12.43 -0.74 4.07
CA LEU A 215 12.60 -2.09 3.54
C LEU A 215 12.94 -3.11 4.64
N GLY A 216 13.84 -2.78 5.57
CA GLY A 216 14.22 -3.65 6.69
C GLY A 216 13.04 -3.95 7.62
N LEU A 217 12.27 -2.92 7.99
CA LEU A 217 11.07 -3.06 8.81
C LEU A 217 9.97 -3.87 8.11
N ALA A 218 9.76 -3.61 6.81
CA ALA A 218 8.80 -4.34 6.02
C ALA A 218 9.19 -5.80 5.83
N PHE A 219 10.49 -6.09 5.65
CA PHE A 219 11.01 -7.47 5.57
C PHE A 219 10.79 -8.21 6.89
N ALA A 220 11.22 -7.63 8.01
CA ALA A 220 11.04 -8.24 9.32
C ALA A 220 9.55 -8.51 9.62
N GLY A 221 8.69 -7.52 9.36
CA GLY A 221 7.25 -7.66 9.57
C GLY A 221 6.60 -8.68 8.63
N GLY A 222 6.95 -8.67 7.34
CA GLY A 222 6.45 -9.63 6.35
C GLY A 222 6.89 -11.07 6.66
N ALA A 223 8.16 -11.26 7.03
CA ALA A 223 8.68 -12.57 7.44
C ALA A 223 7.98 -13.09 8.72
N THR A 224 7.77 -12.21 9.70
CA THR A 224 7.04 -12.58 10.94
C THR A 224 5.60 -12.95 10.65
N ALA A 225 4.90 -12.19 9.78
CA ALA A 225 3.53 -12.51 9.39
C ALA A 225 3.45 -13.87 8.66
N LEU A 226 4.39 -14.12 7.73
CA LEU A 226 4.47 -15.39 7.01
C LEU A 226 4.68 -16.57 7.97
N VAL A 227 5.67 -16.47 8.87
CA VAL A 227 5.97 -17.54 9.85
C VAL A 227 4.76 -17.78 10.77
N ARG A 228 4.14 -16.72 11.31
CA ARG A 228 2.94 -16.87 12.16
C ARG A 228 1.74 -17.49 11.44
N GLY A 229 1.62 -17.28 10.15
CA GLY A 229 0.55 -17.89 9.37
C GLY A 229 0.80 -19.37 9.04
N LEU A 230 2.07 -19.83 9.11
CA LEU A 230 2.45 -21.23 8.84
C LEU A 230 2.44 -22.12 10.09
N ILE A 231 2.48 -21.53 11.28
CA ILE A 231 2.45 -22.20 12.60
C ILE A 231 1.03 -22.13 13.15
#